data_b5459f5aa67660a2fafdb2699ab23a89
#
_entry.id   b5459f5aa67660a2fafdb2699ab23a89
#
_cell.length_a   1.000
_cell.length_b   1.000
_cell.length_c   1.000
_cell.angle_alpha   90.00
_cell.angle_beta   90.00
_cell.angle_gamma   90.00
#
_symmetry.space_group_name_H-M   'P 1'
#
loop_
_entity.id
_entity.type
_entity.pdbx_description
1 polymer ?
#
loop_
_entity_poly.entity_id
_entity_poly.type
_entity_poly.pdbx_seq_one_letter_code
_entity_poly.pdbx_strand_id
1 'polypeptide(L)'
;MSTGGTIYVHSSPAAICPHVEWAIAAALQTRADLQWTAQPAAPGQLRAECDWTGDPGTGAALVAALRAWPMLRFEVTEEPSSGVDGERFCSVPGLGLWRARTSANGDIVVGEDQLRTLATNVRGPDGFAHQLDQLLGAAWDHALEPFRRAGDGAPVTLLHRVG
;
A
#
# COMPACT_ATOMS: atom_id res chain seq x y z
N MET A 1 -1.02 -10.53 -19.94
CA MET A 1 -1.55 -9.22 -19.50
C MET A 1 -0.69 -8.77 -18.34
N SER A 2 -0.15 -7.58 -18.36
CA SER A 2 0.69 -7.06 -17.28
C SER A 2 0.07 -5.81 -16.68
N THR A 3 0.32 -5.59 -15.43
CA THR A 3 0.05 -4.36 -14.68
C THR A 3 1.32 -3.90 -13.97
N GLY A 4 1.27 -2.80 -13.30
CA GLY A 4 2.35 -2.26 -12.50
C GLY A 4 1.83 -1.58 -11.25
N GLY A 5 2.74 -1.04 -10.49
CA GLY A 5 2.41 -0.28 -9.30
C GLY A 5 3.65 0.10 -8.53
N THR A 6 3.43 0.63 -7.35
CA THR A 6 4.51 1.09 -6.46
C THR A 6 4.39 0.45 -5.09
N ILE A 7 5.52 0.10 -4.51
CA ILE A 7 5.64 -0.28 -3.10
C ILE A 7 6.33 0.87 -2.38
N TYR A 8 5.69 1.39 -1.33
CA TYR A 8 6.25 2.35 -0.40
C TYR A 8 6.47 1.63 0.93
N VAL A 9 7.70 1.31 1.29
CA VAL A 9 8.02 0.93 2.67
C VAL A 9 8.38 2.21 3.40
N HIS A 10 7.42 2.76 4.14
CA HIS A 10 7.59 4.04 4.82
C HIS A 10 8.47 3.94 6.06
N SER A 11 8.40 2.83 6.79
CA SER A 11 9.29 2.58 7.92
C SER A 11 9.52 1.10 8.17
N SER A 12 10.77 0.74 8.31
CA SER A 12 11.23 -0.61 8.65
C SER A 12 12.42 -0.53 9.59
N PRO A 13 12.46 -1.36 10.65
CA PRO A 13 13.70 -1.56 11.38
C PRO A 13 14.81 -2.06 10.44
N ALA A 14 16.04 -1.61 10.62
CA ALA A 14 17.18 -1.98 9.77
C ALA A 14 17.35 -3.52 9.67
N ALA A 15 17.15 -4.24 10.77
CA ALA A 15 17.27 -5.69 10.81
C ALA A 15 16.22 -6.41 9.94
N ILE A 16 15.08 -5.76 9.64
CA ILE A 16 13.99 -6.34 8.84
C ILE A 16 14.17 -6.05 7.35
N CYS A 17 14.93 -5.03 6.97
CA CYS A 17 15.10 -4.64 5.57
C CYS A 17 15.51 -5.78 4.64
N PRO A 18 16.49 -6.66 4.96
CA PRO A 18 16.81 -7.81 4.10
C PRO A 18 15.64 -8.79 3.94
N HIS A 19 14.83 -8.97 4.97
CA HIS A 19 13.66 -9.84 4.92
C HIS A 19 12.56 -9.25 4.03
N VAL A 20 12.39 -7.93 4.05
CA VAL A 20 11.48 -7.22 3.13
C VAL A 20 11.91 -7.43 1.68
N GLU A 21 13.19 -7.28 1.38
CA GLU A 21 13.74 -7.53 0.04
C GLU A 21 13.50 -8.97 -0.41
N TRP A 22 13.75 -9.96 0.44
CA TRP A 22 13.48 -11.37 0.12
C TRP A 22 11.99 -11.63 -0.14
N ALA A 23 11.10 -11.04 0.65
CA ALA A 23 9.65 -11.17 0.45
C ALA A 23 9.21 -10.57 -0.89
N ILE A 24 9.69 -9.38 -1.22
CA ILE A 24 9.41 -8.71 -2.51
C ILE A 24 9.99 -9.54 -3.67
N ALA A 25 11.24 -9.98 -3.56
CA ALA A 25 11.90 -10.80 -4.56
C ALA A 25 11.13 -12.09 -4.84
N ALA A 26 10.65 -12.76 -3.81
CA ALA A 26 9.85 -13.98 -3.94
C ALA A 26 8.50 -13.72 -4.62
N ALA A 27 7.81 -12.63 -4.24
CA ALA A 27 6.51 -12.29 -4.83
C ALA A 27 6.62 -11.88 -6.30
N LEU A 28 7.67 -11.13 -6.67
CA LEU A 28 7.92 -10.67 -8.03
C LEU A 28 8.70 -11.67 -8.89
N GLN A 29 9.22 -12.74 -8.28
CA GLN A 29 10.12 -13.69 -8.95
C GLN A 29 11.31 -13.00 -9.63
N THR A 30 11.85 -11.98 -9.00
CA THR A 30 13.00 -11.22 -9.47
C THR A 30 13.90 -10.84 -8.29
N ARG A 31 15.11 -10.42 -8.57
CA ARG A 31 15.99 -9.90 -7.53
C ARG A 31 15.48 -8.53 -7.07
N ALA A 32 15.36 -8.34 -5.78
CA ALA A 32 15.04 -7.05 -5.17
C ALA A 32 16.22 -6.56 -4.35
N ASP A 33 16.76 -5.43 -4.76
CA ASP A 33 17.85 -4.72 -4.08
C ASP A 33 17.40 -3.26 -3.93
N LEU A 34 16.83 -2.94 -2.77
CA LEU A 34 16.18 -1.66 -2.53
C LEU A 34 17.19 -0.64 -2.02
N GLN A 35 16.96 0.61 -2.38
CA GLN A 35 17.75 1.74 -1.86
C GLN A 35 17.14 2.24 -0.56
N TRP A 36 17.64 1.72 0.55
CA TRP A 36 17.22 2.13 1.87
C TRP A 36 17.84 3.46 2.29
N THR A 37 17.00 4.37 2.76
CA THR A 37 17.40 5.66 3.32
C THR A 37 16.73 5.86 4.67
N ALA A 38 17.27 6.79 5.47
CA ALA A 38 16.67 7.11 6.77
C ALA A 38 15.24 7.65 6.61
N GLN A 39 14.34 7.26 7.51
CA GLN A 39 13.00 7.81 7.60
C GLN A 39 12.97 8.93 8.65
N PRO A 40 12.91 10.23 8.25
CA PRO A 40 12.97 11.33 9.20
C PRO A 40 11.80 11.37 10.18
N ALA A 41 10.63 10.88 9.80
CA ALA A 41 9.44 10.82 10.66
C ALA A 41 9.51 9.72 11.74
N ALA A 42 10.46 8.79 11.64
CA ALA A 42 10.70 7.72 12.61
C ALA A 42 12.22 7.49 12.77
N PRO A 43 12.91 8.22 13.66
CA PRO A 43 14.35 8.08 13.88
C PRO A 43 14.76 6.62 14.12
N GLY A 44 15.83 6.17 13.44
CA GLY A 44 16.30 4.79 13.49
C GLY A 44 15.59 3.82 12.55
N GLN A 45 14.53 4.24 11.89
CA GLN A 45 13.84 3.47 10.86
C GLN A 45 14.35 3.83 9.47
N LEU A 46 14.24 2.88 8.54
CA LEU A 46 14.60 3.05 7.15
C LEU A 46 13.35 3.01 6.25
N ARG A 47 13.46 3.65 5.10
CA ARG A 47 12.45 3.67 4.07
C ARG A 47 13.02 3.27 2.71
N ALA A 48 12.19 2.74 1.86
CA ALA A 48 12.48 2.46 0.46
C ALA A 48 11.22 2.58 -0.38
N GLU A 49 11.39 2.92 -1.64
CA GLU A 49 10.33 2.99 -2.64
C GLU A 49 10.77 2.21 -3.87
N CYS A 50 9.88 1.40 -4.42
CA CYS A 50 10.15 0.70 -5.66
C CYS A 50 8.88 0.59 -6.53
N ASP A 51 9.05 0.84 -7.82
CA ASP A 51 8.05 0.53 -8.82
C ASP A 51 8.23 -0.92 -9.28
N TRP A 52 7.12 -1.58 -9.56
CA TRP A 52 7.10 -2.96 -9.97
C TRP A 52 6.19 -3.19 -11.18
N THR A 53 6.44 -4.27 -11.92
CA THR A 53 5.58 -4.79 -12.97
C THR A 53 5.36 -6.28 -12.77
N GLY A 54 4.16 -6.75 -13.08
CA GLY A 54 3.78 -8.16 -12.91
C GLY A 54 2.42 -8.47 -13.52
N ASP A 55 1.90 -9.63 -13.19
CA ASP A 55 0.53 -10.00 -13.58
C ASP A 55 -0.51 -9.34 -12.64
N PRO A 56 -1.76 -9.13 -13.09
CA PRO A 56 -2.83 -8.69 -12.20
C PRO A 56 -2.95 -9.55 -10.95
N GLY A 57 -3.09 -8.91 -9.77
CA GLY A 57 -3.09 -9.55 -8.46
C GLY A 57 -1.71 -9.64 -7.78
N THR A 58 -0.65 -9.21 -8.44
CA THR A 58 0.70 -9.16 -7.85
C THR A 58 0.74 -8.23 -6.63
N GLY A 59 0.00 -7.12 -6.63
CA GLY A 59 -0.10 -6.22 -5.48
C GLY A 59 -0.62 -6.92 -4.22
N ALA A 60 -1.65 -7.74 -4.36
CA ALA A 60 -2.17 -8.53 -3.25
C ALA A 60 -1.15 -9.59 -2.75
N ALA A 61 -0.37 -10.20 -3.64
CA ALA A 61 0.69 -11.14 -3.27
C ALA A 61 1.83 -10.45 -2.51
N LEU A 62 2.23 -9.25 -2.94
CA LEU A 62 3.22 -8.41 -2.24
C LEU A 62 2.74 -8.06 -0.83
N VAL A 63 1.50 -7.64 -0.68
CA VAL A 63 0.90 -7.33 0.62
C VAL A 63 0.87 -8.56 1.53
N ALA A 64 0.47 -9.72 1.01
CA ALA A 64 0.45 -10.97 1.77
C ALA A 64 1.85 -11.33 2.31
N ALA A 65 2.89 -11.13 1.50
CA ALA A 65 4.26 -11.34 1.91
C ALA A 65 4.74 -10.34 2.97
N LEU A 66 4.45 -9.05 2.80
CA LEU A 66 4.90 -7.98 3.71
C LEU A 66 4.17 -7.98 5.06
N ARG A 67 2.95 -8.50 5.12
CA ARG A 67 2.17 -8.61 6.37
C ARG A 67 2.78 -9.52 7.42
N ALA A 68 3.79 -10.31 7.08
CA ALA A 68 4.53 -11.12 8.05
C ALA A 68 5.20 -10.27 9.13
N TRP A 69 5.44 -8.98 8.86
CA TRP A 69 6.09 -8.04 9.79
C TRP A 69 5.15 -6.90 10.18
N PRO A 70 4.39 -7.05 11.30
CA PRO A 70 3.38 -6.06 11.73
C PRO A 70 3.95 -4.69 12.09
N MET A 71 5.26 -4.59 12.32
CA MET A 71 5.94 -3.32 12.62
C MET A 71 6.18 -2.44 11.39
N LEU A 72 6.02 -2.98 10.19
CA LEU A 72 6.18 -2.20 8.96
C LEU A 72 5.04 -1.21 8.77
N ARG A 73 5.38 -0.02 8.26
CA ARG A 73 4.44 0.89 7.61
C ARG A 73 4.69 0.81 6.12
N PHE A 74 3.69 0.37 5.36
CA PHE A 74 3.85 0.27 3.92
C PHE A 74 2.55 0.54 3.18
N GLU A 75 2.69 0.93 1.93
CA GLU A 75 1.63 1.02 0.93
C GLU A 75 2.03 0.22 -0.30
N VAL A 76 1.04 -0.40 -0.93
CA VAL A 76 1.20 -1.03 -2.24
C VAL A 76 0.08 -0.54 -3.13
N THR A 77 0.42 -0.12 -4.33
CA THR A 77 -0.55 0.19 -5.38
C THR A 77 -0.43 -0.82 -6.51
N GLU A 78 -1.55 -1.14 -7.12
CA GLU A 78 -1.62 -1.86 -8.38
C GLU A 78 -2.46 -1.04 -9.35
N GLU A 79 -1.90 -0.73 -10.52
CA GLU A 79 -2.58 0.04 -11.54
C GLU A 79 -3.71 -0.75 -12.18
N PRO A 80 -4.80 -0.09 -12.61
CA PRO A 80 -5.84 -0.74 -13.38
C PRO A 80 -5.27 -1.38 -14.66
N SER A 81 -5.79 -2.53 -15.01
CA SER A 81 -5.47 -3.21 -16.26
C SER A 81 -6.75 -3.56 -17.03
N SER A 82 -6.64 -4.10 -18.24
CA SER A 82 -7.82 -4.35 -19.07
C SER A 82 -8.84 -5.26 -18.35
N GLY A 83 -10.01 -4.68 -18.01
CA GLY A 83 -11.10 -5.37 -17.34
C GLY A 83 -10.89 -5.60 -15.84
N VAL A 84 -9.83 -5.04 -15.25
CA VAL A 84 -9.53 -5.18 -13.82
C VAL A 84 -9.26 -3.79 -13.21
N ASP A 85 -9.99 -3.46 -12.15
CA ASP A 85 -9.75 -2.24 -11.37
C ASP A 85 -8.37 -2.28 -10.73
N GLY A 86 -7.80 -1.09 -10.50
CA GLY A 86 -6.61 -0.96 -9.67
C GLY A 86 -6.90 -1.22 -8.20
N GLU A 87 -5.85 -1.36 -7.43
CA GLU A 87 -5.95 -1.58 -5.97
C GLU A 87 -4.94 -0.72 -5.22
N ARG A 88 -5.32 -0.34 -4.02
CA ARG A 88 -4.46 0.34 -3.07
C ARG A 88 -4.57 -0.33 -1.71
N PHE A 89 -3.42 -0.57 -1.11
CA PHE A 89 -3.29 -1.19 0.20
C PHE A 89 -2.45 -0.29 1.10
N CYS A 90 -2.88 -0.11 2.35
CA CYS A 90 -2.12 0.61 3.37
C CYS A 90 -2.06 -0.26 4.63
N SER A 91 -0.87 -0.43 5.18
CA SER A 91 -0.65 -1.15 6.42
C SER A 91 0.09 -0.29 7.43
N VAL A 92 -0.49 -0.13 8.61
CA VAL A 92 0.05 0.68 9.70
C VAL A 92 -0.01 -0.10 11.00
N PRO A 93 1.08 -0.14 11.79
CA PRO A 93 1.06 -0.77 13.12
C PRO A 93 -0.09 -0.23 13.98
N GLY A 94 -0.86 -1.14 14.56
CA GLY A 94 -2.02 -0.80 15.40
C GLY A 94 -3.33 -0.57 14.64
N LEU A 95 -3.30 -0.17 13.37
CA LEU A 95 -4.50 -0.05 12.52
C LEU A 95 -4.73 -1.29 11.64
N GLY A 96 -3.66 -2.04 11.34
CA GLY A 96 -3.72 -3.18 10.44
C GLY A 96 -3.74 -2.78 8.97
N LEU A 97 -4.37 -3.60 8.14
CA LEU A 97 -4.44 -3.46 6.70
C LEU A 97 -5.77 -2.84 6.28
N TRP A 98 -5.69 -1.81 5.44
CA TRP A 98 -6.79 -1.27 4.67
C TRP A 98 -6.58 -1.55 3.18
N ARG A 99 -7.67 -1.79 2.46
CA ARG A 99 -7.67 -2.07 1.02
C ARG A 99 -8.84 -1.37 0.36
N ALA A 100 -8.60 -0.79 -0.81
CA ALA A 100 -9.65 -0.27 -1.68
C ALA A 100 -9.33 -0.53 -3.15
N ARG A 101 -10.37 -0.58 -3.98
CA ARG A 101 -10.22 -0.52 -5.43
C ARG A 101 -10.00 0.92 -5.87
N THR A 102 -9.29 1.10 -6.97
CA THR A 102 -9.02 2.42 -7.55
C THR A 102 -9.46 2.46 -9.01
N SER A 103 -9.94 3.64 -9.42
CA SER A 103 -10.23 3.94 -10.82
C SER A 103 -8.94 4.16 -11.60
N ALA A 104 -9.08 4.30 -12.93
CA ALA A 104 -7.96 4.65 -13.80
C ALA A 104 -7.26 5.97 -13.44
N ASN A 105 -7.94 6.87 -12.74
CA ASN A 105 -7.38 8.15 -12.26
C ASN A 105 -6.79 8.05 -10.84
N GLY A 106 -6.81 6.85 -10.22
CA GLY A 106 -6.31 6.64 -8.87
C GLY A 106 -7.30 6.98 -7.75
N ASP A 107 -8.54 7.38 -8.08
CA ASP A 107 -9.57 7.64 -7.09
C ASP A 107 -10.06 6.33 -6.46
N ILE A 108 -10.34 6.35 -5.16
CA ILE A 108 -10.94 5.21 -4.47
C ILE A 108 -12.36 4.98 -5.03
N VAL A 109 -12.64 3.73 -5.41
CA VAL A 109 -13.95 3.31 -5.87
C VAL A 109 -14.68 2.58 -4.76
N VAL A 110 -15.85 3.10 -4.37
CA VAL A 110 -16.74 2.46 -3.39
C VAL A 110 -17.84 1.74 -4.15
N GLY A 111 -18.00 0.44 -3.90
CA GLY A 111 -19.03 -0.37 -4.54
C GLY A 111 -20.43 -0.01 -4.08
N GLU A 112 -21.42 -0.18 -4.97
CA GLU A 112 -22.83 0.09 -4.68
C GLU A 112 -23.32 -0.64 -3.42
N ASP A 113 -22.98 -1.93 -3.28
CA ASP A 113 -23.38 -2.72 -2.11
C ASP A 113 -22.79 -2.20 -0.80
N GLN A 114 -21.56 -1.69 -0.84
CA GLN A 114 -20.93 -1.06 0.32
C GLN A 114 -21.68 0.22 0.73
N LEU A 115 -22.07 1.05 -0.24
CA LEU A 115 -22.84 2.26 0.02
C LEU A 115 -24.25 1.93 0.53
N ARG A 116 -24.92 0.92 -0.03
CA ARG A 116 -26.24 0.46 0.44
C ARG A 116 -26.16 -0.06 1.88
N THR A 117 -25.15 -0.87 2.19
CA THR A 117 -24.93 -1.37 3.56
C THR A 117 -24.70 -0.23 4.53
N LEU A 118 -23.90 0.74 4.14
CA LEU A 118 -23.62 1.93 4.95
C LEU A 118 -24.89 2.74 5.21
N ALA A 119 -25.70 3.00 4.18
CA ALA A 119 -26.95 3.74 4.29
C ALA A 119 -27.97 3.02 5.20
N THR A 120 -27.96 1.69 5.23
CA THR A 120 -28.90 0.88 6.04
C THR A 120 -28.49 0.81 7.51
N ASN A 121 -27.21 0.73 7.80
CA ASN A 121 -26.68 0.44 9.14
C ASN A 121 -26.33 1.69 9.96
N VAL A 122 -26.28 2.84 9.34
CA VAL A 122 -25.85 4.09 9.98
C VAL A 122 -27.04 4.98 10.33
N ARG A 123 -27.02 5.54 11.52
CA ARG A 123 -28.02 6.51 12.00
C ARG A 123 -27.41 7.92 12.03
N GLY A 124 -28.10 8.84 11.35
CA GLY A 124 -27.75 10.25 11.33
C GLY A 124 -26.57 10.60 10.41
N PRO A 125 -26.40 11.90 10.07
CA PRO A 125 -25.38 12.37 9.13
C PRO A 125 -23.93 12.18 9.64
N ASP A 126 -23.68 12.37 10.93
CA ASP A 126 -22.34 12.20 11.52
C ASP A 126 -21.90 10.74 11.49
N GLY A 127 -22.81 9.80 11.73
CA GLY A 127 -22.51 8.38 11.62
C GLY A 127 -22.19 7.97 10.18
N PHE A 128 -22.89 8.51 9.18
CA PHE A 128 -22.63 8.26 7.78
C PHE A 128 -21.24 8.78 7.38
N ALA A 129 -20.91 10.02 7.73
CA ALA A 129 -19.61 10.61 7.44
C ALA A 129 -18.46 9.80 8.04
N HIS A 130 -18.59 9.38 9.30
CA HIS A 130 -17.56 8.56 9.97
C HIS A 130 -17.36 7.20 9.27
N GLN A 131 -18.43 6.52 8.92
CA GLN A 131 -18.35 5.23 8.22
C GLN A 131 -17.77 5.39 6.80
N LEU A 132 -18.12 6.46 6.11
CA LEU A 132 -17.56 6.77 4.80
C LEU A 132 -16.04 7.03 4.91
N ASP A 133 -15.60 7.80 5.90
CA ASP A 133 -14.17 8.04 6.17
C ASP A 133 -13.42 6.72 6.43
N GLN A 134 -14.03 5.78 7.13
CA GLN A 134 -13.44 4.44 7.32
C GLN A 134 -13.30 3.68 6.00
N LEU A 135 -14.31 3.69 5.14
CA LEU A 135 -14.24 3.07 3.81
C LEU A 135 -13.14 3.70 2.94
N LEU A 136 -12.98 5.01 3.03
CA LEU A 136 -11.98 5.76 2.29
C LEU A 136 -10.56 5.68 2.89
N GLY A 137 -10.39 5.03 4.03
CA GLY A 137 -9.08 4.83 4.66
C GLY A 137 -8.52 6.08 5.36
N ALA A 138 -9.36 6.99 5.82
CA ALA A 138 -8.94 8.27 6.41
C ALA A 138 -7.97 8.10 7.59
N ALA A 139 -8.15 7.09 8.45
CA ALA A 139 -7.26 6.84 9.58
C ALA A 139 -5.84 6.43 9.12
N TRP A 140 -5.75 5.63 8.07
CA TRP A 140 -4.46 5.23 7.47
C TRP A 140 -3.79 6.41 6.78
N ASP A 141 -4.53 7.20 6.01
CA ASP A 141 -4.00 8.40 5.37
C ASP A 141 -3.45 9.38 6.41
N HIS A 142 -4.18 9.61 7.49
CA HIS A 142 -3.73 10.48 8.58
C HIS A 142 -2.45 9.95 9.24
N ALA A 143 -2.36 8.64 9.49
CA ALA A 143 -1.20 8.02 10.11
C ALA A 143 0.04 8.00 9.20
N LEU A 144 -0.16 7.90 7.87
CA LEU A 144 0.92 7.80 6.88
C LEU A 144 1.41 9.16 6.36
N GLU A 145 0.61 10.21 6.45
CA GLU A 145 0.93 11.52 5.89
C GLU A 145 2.30 12.08 6.34
N PRO A 146 2.68 12.02 7.64
CA PRO A 146 4.00 12.47 8.06
C PRO A 146 5.15 11.71 7.40
N PHE A 147 4.96 10.42 7.16
CA PHE A 147 5.96 9.53 6.53
C PHE A 147 6.06 9.79 5.04
N ARG A 148 4.95 10.05 4.37
CA ARG A 148 4.92 10.39 2.95
C ARG A 148 5.65 11.71 2.69
N ARG A 149 5.35 12.76 3.47
CA ARG A 149 6.00 14.07 3.35
C ARG A 149 7.49 14.02 3.62
N ALA A 150 7.90 13.29 4.65
CA ALA A 150 9.31 13.11 4.97
C ALA A 150 10.06 12.33 3.88
N GLY A 151 9.34 11.67 2.98
CA GLY A 151 9.86 10.86 1.89
C GLY A 151 10.06 11.55 0.56
N ASP A 152 9.66 12.79 0.43
CA ASP A 152 9.79 13.53 -0.83
C ASP A 152 11.24 13.61 -1.29
N GLY A 153 11.47 13.26 -2.57
CA GLY A 153 12.81 13.26 -3.17
C GLY A 153 13.68 12.04 -2.86
N ALA A 154 13.16 11.01 -2.19
CA ALA A 154 13.91 9.77 -1.97
C ALA A 154 14.08 8.95 -3.26
N PRO A 155 15.15 8.12 -3.35
CA PRO A 155 15.41 7.32 -4.53
C PRO A 155 14.33 6.23 -4.74
N VAL A 156 13.99 5.97 -6.01
CA VAL A 156 13.04 4.94 -6.43
C VAL A 156 13.80 3.82 -7.14
N THR A 157 13.53 2.59 -6.76
CA THR A 157 14.05 1.39 -7.42
C THR A 157 13.01 0.83 -8.41
N LEU A 158 13.44 0.44 -9.60
CA LEU A 158 12.57 -0.20 -10.61
C LEU A 158 12.77 -1.71 -10.57
N LEU A 159 11.70 -2.46 -10.34
CA LEU A 159 11.69 -3.92 -10.32
C LEU A 159 10.79 -4.45 -11.44
N HIS A 160 11.35 -5.27 -12.32
CA HIS A 160 10.60 -5.92 -13.39
C HIS A 160 10.64 -7.44 -13.18
N ARG A 161 9.48 -8.07 -13.29
CA ARG A 161 9.38 -9.53 -13.34
C ARG A 161 10.13 -10.02 -14.58
N VAL A 162 11.10 -10.90 -14.38
CA VAL A 162 11.76 -11.58 -15.50
C VAL A 162 10.78 -12.63 -16.00
N GLY A 163 10.34 -12.45 -17.24
CA GLY A 163 9.45 -13.38 -17.93
C GLY A 163 10.16 -14.70 -18.30
#